data_c0082409c42a7689758da7a0122dc5a6
#
_entry.id   c0082409c42a7689758da7a0122dc5a6
#
_cell.length_a   1.000
_cell.length_b   1.000
_cell.length_c   1.000
_cell.angle_alpha   90.00
_cell.angle_beta   90.00
_cell.angle_gamma   90.00
#
_symmetry.space_group_name_H-M   'P 1'
#
loop_
_entity.id
_entity.type
_entity.pdbx_description
1 polymer ?
#
loop_
_entity_poly.entity_id
_entity_poly.type
_entity_poly.pdbx_seq_one_letter_code
_entity_poly.pdbx_strand_id
1 'polypeptide(L)'
;KRQGARPKTEKEAEALGKLSVEIVGKDHDMNYKKVMRYIRLNSLVPELLDKVDAKQMGFMPAVEISYIRPENQRLIAVSIDGEQSSPSVAQAKRLHELDKEGKLNGDVIDGILSEEKKEDRGVIISTAELSKYFGKEVTPAKMKEQIMALLDEWKEKQPPELAKPDKKKDL
;
A
#
# COMPACT_ATOMS: atom_id res chain seq x y z
N LYS A 1 -10.29 -42.47 -12.58
CA LYS A 1 -9.59 -41.18 -12.25
C LYS A 1 -9.22 -40.50 -13.58
N ARG A 2 -10.00 -39.50 -14.03
CA ARG A 2 -9.63 -38.67 -15.17
C ARG A 2 -8.51 -37.74 -14.71
N GLN A 3 -7.29 -37.93 -15.22
CA GLN A 3 -6.24 -36.94 -15.15
C GLN A 3 -6.75 -35.73 -15.96
N GLY A 4 -6.75 -34.55 -15.32
CA GLY A 4 -7.14 -33.30 -15.97
C GLY A 4 -6.36 -33.12 -17.27
N ALA A 5 -7.07 -32.87 -18.38
CA ALA A 5 -6.44 -32.60 -19.65
C ALA A 5 -5.58 -31.34 -19.51
N ARG A 6 -4.31 -31.43 -19.95
CA ARG A 6 -3.44 -30.26 -20.03
C ARG A 6 -4.00 -29.28 -21.07
N PRO A 7 -4.01 -27.97 -20.75
CA PRO A 7 -4.45 -26.97 -21.73
C PRO A 7 -3.60 -27.07 -22.99
N LYS A 8 -4.24 -27.03 -24.15
CA LYS A 8 -3.57 -27.14 -25.46
C LYS A 8 -3.16 -25.78 -26.02
N THR A 9 -3.73 -24.71 -25.47
CA THR A 9 -3.45 -23.34 -25.91
C THR A 9 -3.19 -22.45 -24.71
N GLU A 10 -2.45 -21.34 -24.94
CA GLU A 10 -2.16 -20.34 -23.92
C GLU A 10 -3.45 -19.70 -23.35
N LYS A 11 -4.47 -19.50 -24.20
CA LYS A 11 -5.79 -18.99 -23.77
C LYS A 11 -6.54 -19.97 -22.87
N GLU A 12 -6.43 -21.30 -23.12
CA GLU A 12 -7.03 -22.32 -22.26
C GLU A 12 -6.31 -22.40 -20.90
N ALA A 13 -4.99 -22.26 -20.88
CA ALA A 13 -4.19 -22.22 -19.66
C ALA A 13 -4.55 -21.00 -18.80
N GLU A 14 -4.71 -19.82 -19.43
CA GLU A 14 -5.13 -18.60 -18.77
C GLU A 14 -6.56 -18.71 -18.20
N ALA A 15 -7.50 -19.27 -18.96
CA ALA A 15 -8.87 -19.50 -18.52
C ALA A 15 -8.95 -20.45 -17.33
N LEU A 16 -8.18 -21.55 -17.35
CA LEU A 16 -8.08 -22.50 -16.22
C LEU A 16 -7.44 -21.86 -15.00
N GLY A 17 -6.42 -21.02 -15.17
CA GLY A 17 -5.80 -20.27 -14.09
C GLY A 17 -6.80 -19.32 -13.42
N LYS A 18 -7.58 -18.57 -14.22
CA LYS A 18 -8.64 -17.69 -13.70
C LYS A 18 -9.69 -18.45 -12.91
N LEU A 19 -10.17 -19.58 -13.43
CA LEU A 19 -11.16 -20.43 -12.76
C LEU A 19 -10.63 -20.95 -11.41
N SER A 20 -9.38 -21.40 -11.36
CA SER A 20 -8.76 -21.88 -10.13
C SER A 20 -8.64 -20.79 -9.07
N VAL A 21 -8.25 -19.58 -9.47
CA VAL A 21 -8.14 -18.41 -8.56
C VAL A 21 -9.50 -17.98 -8.02
N GLU A 22 -10.56 -18.07 -8.84
CA GLU A 22 -11.92 -17.77 -8.41
C GLU A 22 -12.45 -18.80 -7.40
N ILE A 23 -12.14 -20.09 -7.60
CA ILE A 23 -12.50 -21.16 -6.66
C ILE A 23 -11.82 -20.92 -5.30
N VAL A 24 -10.50 -20.73 -5.30
CA VAL A 24 -9.73 -20.44 -4.08
C VAL A 24 -10.25 -19.17 -3.40
N GLY A 25 -10.58 -18.15 -4.19
CA GLY A 25 -11.16 -16.90 -3.66
C GLY A 25 -12.47 -17.13 -2.92
N LYS A 26 -13.37 -17.96 -3.46
CA LYS A 26 -14.64 -18.31 -2.82
C LYS A 26 -14.45 -19.13 -1.54
N ASP A 27 -13.54 -20.10 -1.56
CA ASP A 27 -13.28 -20.98 -0.42
C ASP A 27 -12.70 -20.22 0.78
N HIS A 28 -12.01 -19.10 0.54
CA HIS A 28 -11.35 -18.28 1.56
C HIS A 28 -11.98 -16.88 1.76
N ASP A 29 -13.16 -16.63 1.22
CA ASP A 29 -13.85 -15.32 1.26
C ASP A 29 -12.95 -14.17 0.77
N MET A 30 -12.24 -14.43 -0.32
CA MET A 30 -11.32 -13.49 -0.95
C MET A 30 -11.75 -13.19 -2.38
N ASN A 31 -11.65 -11.91 -2.78
CA ASN A 31 -11.85 -11.58 -4.18
C ASN A 31 -10.64 -11.99 -5.04
N TYR A 32 -10.87 -12.18 -6.35
CA TYR A 32 -9.85 -12.55 -7.33
C TYR A 32 -8.55 -11.72 -7.21
N LYS A 33 -8.68 -10.39 -7.08
CA LYS A 33 -7.51 -9.50 -6.98
C LYS A 33 -6.66 -9.78 -5.74
N LYS A 34 -7.31 -10.12 -4.62
CA LYS A 34 -6.61 -10.45 -3.37
C LYS A 34 -5.84 -11.75 -3.50
N VAL A 35 -6.46 -12.80 -4.08
CA VAL A 35 -5.79 -14.08 -4.34
C VAL A 35 -4.58 -13.89 -5.26
N MET A 36 -4.71 -13.12 -6.34
CA MET A 36 -3.60 -12.84 -7.25
C MET A 36 -2.43 -12.12 -6.57
N ARG A 37 -2.70 -11.22 -5.63
CA ARG A 37 -1.65 -10.57 -4.83
C ARG A 37 -0.92 -11.56 -3.93
N TYR A 38 -1.64 -12.51 -3.29
CA TYR A 38 -0.98 -13.57 -2.51
C TYR A 38 -0.11 -14.46 -3.39
N ILE A 39 -0.60 -14.87 -4.56
CA ILE A 39 0.18 -15.66 -5.52
C ILE A 39 1.44 -14.89 -5.93
N ARG A 40 1.33 -13.57 -6.11
CA ARG A 40 2.45 -12.74 -6.51
C ARG A 40 3.58 -12.69 -5.47
N LEU A 41 3.28 -12.83 -4.17
CA LEU A 41 4.31 -12.88 -3.13
C LEU A 41 5.31 -14.03 -3.32
N ASN A 42 4.94 -15.12 -4.02
CA ASN A 42 5.87 -16.21 -4.35
C ASN A 42 7.03 -15.76 -5.28
N SER A 43 6.95 -14.56 -5.83
CA SER A 43 8.05 -13.97 -6.63
C SER A 43 9.01 -13.12 -5.80
N LEU A 44 8.78 -13.04 -4.49
CA LEU A 44 9.76 -12.43 -3.58
C LEU A 44 10.93 -13.38 -3.33
N VAL A 45 12.11 -12.80 -3.13
CA VAL A 45 13.24 -13.56 -2.59
C VAL A 45 12.94 -13.99 -1.15
N PRO A 46 13.50 -15.13 -0.69
CA PRO A 46 13.19 -15.67 0.65
C PRO A 46 13.36 -14.65 1.77
N GLU A 47 14.41 -13.84 1.71
CA GLU A 47 14.76 -12.84 2.71
C GLU A 47 13.65 -11.78 2.90
N LEU A 48 12.96 -11.40 1.82
CA LEU A 48 11.83 -10.49 1.87
C LEU A 48 10.53 -11.19 2.28
N LEU A 49 10.35 -12.44 1.88
CA LEU A 49 9.19 -13.23 2.28
C LEU A 49 9.17 -13.45 3.79
N ASP A 50 10.32 -13.79 4.38
CA ASP A 50 10.50 -13.92 5.83
C ASP A 50 10.12 -12.63 6.57
N LYS A 51 10.46 -11.45 6.00
CA LYS A 51 10.08 -10.15 6.59
C LYS A 51 8.57 -9.89 6.53
N VAL A 52 7.89 -10.37 5.50
CA VAL A 52 6.43 -10.30 5.41
C VAL A 52 5.78 -11.20 6.47
N ASP A 53 6.28 -12.43 6.62
CA ASP A 53 5.76 -13.39 7.59
C ASP A 53 6.00 -12.93 9.04
N ALA A 54 7.16 -12.32 9.29
CA ALA A 54 7.51 -11.69 10.56
C ALA A 54 6.75 -10.36 10.83
N LYS A 55 5.89 -9.90 9.92
CA LYS A 55 5.17 -8.61 9.97
C LYS A 55 6.09 -7.38 10.03
N GLN A 56 7.34 -7.53 9.64
CA GLN A 56 8.30 -6.43 9.50
C GLN A 56 8.07 -5.63 8.22
N MET A 57 7.46 -6.23 7.20
CA MET A 57 7.09 -5.58 5.95
C MET A 57 5.60 -5.73 5.68
N GLY A 58 4.94 -4.64 5.27
CA GLY A 58 3.52 -4.64 4.94
C GLY A 58 3.21 -5.42 3.66
N PHE A 59 2.01 -6.02 3.58
CA PHE A 59 1.55 -6.81 2.43
C PHE A 59 1.58 -6.03 1.10
N MET A 60 1.08 -4.79 1.09
CA MET A 60 1.02 -4.01 -0.16
C MET A 60 2.39 -3.57 -0.67
N PRO A 61 3.32 -3.06 0.17
CA PRO A 61 4.71 -2.86 -0.25
C PRO A 61 5.36 -4.13 -0.79
N ALA A 62 5.13 -5.28 -0.15
CA ALA A 62 5.66 -6.57 -0.58
C ALA A 62 5.18 -6.96 -1.99
N VAL A 63 3.89 -6.76 -2.27
CA VAL A 63 3.33 -6.98 -3.62
C VAL A 63 4.00 -6.08 -4.66
N GLU A 64 4.23 -4.81 -4.37
CA GLU A 64 4.93 -3.89 -5.31
C GLU A 64 6.39 -4.32 -5.53
N ILE A 65 7.10 -4.69 -4.47
CA ILE A 65 8.50 -5.14 -4.55
C ILE A 65 8.63 -6.46 -5.30
N SER A 66 7.61 -7.33 -5.28
CA SER A 66 7.63 -8.60 -6.00
C SER A 66 7.74 -8.46 -7.53
N TYR A 67 7.52 -7.26 -8.08
CA TYR A 67 7.74 -6.95 -9.50
C TYR A 67 9.16 -6.52 -9.83
N ILE A 68 9.98 -6.23 -8.82
CA ILE A 68 11.38 -5.82 -8.95
C ILE A 68 12.24 -7.06 -9.26
N ARG A 69 13.34 -6.87 -9.96
CA ARG A 69 14.31 -7.95 -10.27
C ARG A 69 14.89 -8.56 -8.98
N PRO A 70 15.14 -9.89 -8.93
CA PRO A 70 15.59 -10.57 -7.72
C PRO A 70 16.87 -10.00 -7.12
N GLU A 71 17.79 -9.51 -7.95
CA GLU A 71 19.05 -8.90 -7.49
C GLU A 71 18.76 -7.65 -6.65
N ASN A 72 17.89 -6.78 -7.15
CA ASN A 72 17.49 -5.56 -6.46
C ASN A 72 16.58 -5.84 -5.25
N GLN A 73 15.79 -6.90 -5.29
CA GLN A 73 15.03 -7.36 -4.11
C GLN A 73 15.97 -7.71 -2.94
N ARG A 74 17.11 -8.38 -3.22
CA ARG A 74 18.11 -8.68 -2.17
C ARG A 74 18.75 -7.41 -1.61
N LEU A 75 19.07 -6.44 -2.46
CA LEU A 75 19.55 -5.14 -1.99
C LEU A 75 18.53 -4.45 -1.07
N ILE A 76 17.25 -4.47 -1.45
CA ILE A 76 16.15 -3.94 -0.61
C ILE A 76 16.09 -4.66 0.74
N ALA A 77 16.25 -5.99 0.76
CA ALA A 77 16.25 -6.76 2.01
C ALA A 77 17.38 -6.32 2.95
N VAL A 78 18.59 -6.13 2.42
CA VAL A 78 19.76 -5.65 3.17
C VAL A 78 19.53 -4.22 3.68
N SER A 79 19.01 -3.33 2.83
CA SER A 79 18.73 -1.94 3.22
C SER A 79 17.64 -1.83 4.30
N ILE A 80 16.60 -2.69 4.27
CA ILE A 80 15.59 -2.75 5.35
C ILE A 80 16.23 -3.09 6.69
N ASP A 81 17.21 -4.00 6.71
CA ASP A 81 17.93 -4.37 7.93
C ASP A 81 18.86 -3.26 8.39
N GLY A 82 19.57 -2.61 7.47
CA GLY A 82 20.49 -1.50 7.76
C GLY A 82 19.78 -0.27 8.31
N GLU A 83 18.74 0.17 7.65
CA GLU A 83 17.94 1.35 8.01
C GLU A 83 16.89 1.06 9.11
N GLN A 84 16.71 -0.21 9.50
CA GLN A 84 15.63 -0.67 10.39
C GLN A 84 14.25 -0.09 10.00
N SER A 85 14.04 0.10 8.70
CA SER A 85 12.91 0.80 8.13
C SER A 85 12.34 0.03 6.95
N SER A 86 11.11 -0.41 7.06
CA SER A 86 10.38 -1.08 5.98
C SER A 86 9.75 -0.04 5.03
N PRO A 87 9.74 -0.27 3.71
CA PRO A 87 9.18 0.68 2.76
C PRO A 87 7.67 0.87 2.94
N SER A 88 7.21 2.11 2.79
CA SER A 88 5.79 2.43 2.59
C SER A 88 5.34 1.99 1.19
N VAL A 89 4.02 1.98 0.94
CA VAL A 89 3.48 1.68 -0.41
C VAL A 89 4.00 2.66 -1.46
N ALA A 90 4.14 3.94 -1.13
CA ALA A 90 4.64 4.96 -2.04
C ALA A 90 6.12 4.74 -2.38
N GLN A 91 6.95 4.44 -1.36
CA GLN A 91 8.36 4.10 -1.55
C GLN A 91 8.53 2.82 -2.38
N ALA A 92 7.74 1.77 -2.11
CA ALA A 92 7.78 0.52 -2.87
C ALA A 92 7.43 0.73 -4.36
N LYS A 93 6.44 1.56 -4.68
CA LYS A 93 6.12 1.93 -6.06
C LYS A 93 7.26 2.67 -6.74
N ARG A 94 7.87 3.63 -6.03
CA ARG A 94 9.01 4.39 -6.56
C ARG A 94 10.21 3.48 -6.83
N LEU A 95 10.51 2.54 -5.93
CA LEU A 95 11.55 1.51 -6.13
C LEU A 95 11.26 0.67 -7.38
N HIS A 96 10.00 0.24 -7.57
CA HIS A 96 9.58 -0.53 -8.73
C HIS A 96 9.71 0.26 -10.05
N GLU A 97 9.36 1.53 -10.08
CA GLU A 97 9.52 2.40 -11.24
C GLU A 97 10.99 2.59 -11.59
N LEU A 98 11.85 2.86 -10.61
CA LEU A 98 13.29 2.99 -10.80
C LEU A 98 13.94 1.69 -11.27
N ASP A 99 13.46 0.53 -10.81
CA ASP A 99 13.93 -0.77 -11.31
C ASP A 99 13.60 -0.96 -12.80
N LYS A 100 12.38 -0.60 -13.23
CA LYS A 100 11.98 -0.62 -14.65
C LYS A 100 12.85 0.27 -15.52
N GLU A 101 13.24 1.44 -15.00
CA GLU A 101 14.12 2.37 -15.68
C GLU A 101 15.60 1.95 -15.64
N GLY A 102 15.95 0.89 -14.91
CA GLY A 102 17.33 0.44 -14.73
C GLY A 102 18.19 1.37 -13.88
N LYS A 103 17.56 2.23 -13.09
CA LYS A 103 18.22 3.25 -12.24
C LYS A 103 18.31 2.82 -10.76
N LEU A 104 17.80 1.64 -10.41
CA LEU A 104 17.80 1.16 -9.03
C LEU A 104 19.16 0.57 -8.68
N ASN A 105 19.76 1.04 -7.60
CA ASN A 105 20.97 0.56 -6.98
C ASN A 105 20.90 0.71 -5.46
N GLY A 106 21.92 0.22 -4.73
CA GLY A 106 21.94 0.26 -3.25
C GLY A 106 21.78 1.67 -2.69
N ASP A 107 22.55 2.64 -3.17
CA ASP A 107 22.53 4.01 -2.67
C ASP A 107 21.14 4.67 -2.84
N VAL A 108 20.49 4.40 -3.98
CA VAL A 108 19.13 4.89 -4.26
C VAL A 108 18.10 4.22 -3.34
N ILE A 109 18.27 2.93 -3.06
CA ILE A 109 17.39 2.21 -2.13
C ILE A 109 17.54 2.77 -0.72
N ASP A 110 18.77 2.92 -0.23
CA ASP A 110 19.05 3.48 1.10
C ASP A 110 18.51 4.91 1.22
N GLY A 111 18.72 5.74 0.20
CA GLY A 111 18.17 7.08 0.14
C GLY A 111 16.65 7.13 0.24
N ILE A 112 15.94 6.22 -0.42
CA ILE A 112 14.47 6.14 -0.37
C ILE A 112 13.98 5.60 0.98
N LEU A 113 14.66 4.61 1.57
CA LEU A 113 14.25 4.01 2.84
C LEU A 113 14.54 4.92 4.04
N SER A 114 15.58 5.75 3.95
CA SER A 114 15.92 6.75 4.96
C SER A 114 15.04 8.02 4.90
N GLU A 115 14.29 8.24 3.81
CA GLU A 115 13.33 9.35 3.75
C GLU A 115 12.31 9.25 4.90
N GLU A 116 12.08 10.37 5.62
CA GLU A 116 11.01 10.44 6.62
C GLU A 116 9.68 10.04 5.98
N LYS A 117 9.08 8.99 6.51
CA LYS A 117 7.73 8.58 6.10
C LYS A 117 6.79 9.71 6.48
N LYS A 118 6.10 10.29 5.50
CA LYS A 118 4.98 11.18 5.78
C LYS A 118 3.96 10.36 6.57
N GLU A 119 3.94 10.58 7.88
CA GLU A 119 2.81 10.12 8.68
C GLU A 119 1.60 10.92 8.20
N ASP A 120 0.70 10.27 7.47
CA ASP A 120 -0.65 10.80 7.27
C ASP A 120 -1.32 10.77 8.65
N ARG A 121 -1.05 11.79 9.46
CA ARG A 121 -1.77 12.06 10.70
C ARG A 121 -3.17 12.54 10.34
N GLY A 122 -3.97 11.63 9.83
CA GLY A 122 -5.39 11.87 9.56
C GLY A 122 -6.21 11.71 10.85
N VAL A 123 -7.08 12.65 11.14
CA VAL A 123 -8.16 12.42 12.10
C VAL A 123 -9.26 11.66 11.35
N ILE A 124 -9.50 10.41 11.74
CA ILE A 124 -10.54 9.56 11.16
C ILE A 124 -11.80 9.72 12.01
N ILE A 125 -12.83 10.33 11.43
CA ILE A 125 -14.17 10.44 12.04
C ILE A 125 -15.06 9.45 11.29
N SER A 126 -15.68 8.51 12.04
CA SER A 126 -16.56 7.51 11.42
C SER A 126 -17.85 8.13 10.90
N THR A 127 -18.40 7.59 9.81
CA THR A 127 -19.70 8.03 9.28
C THR A 127 -20.84 7.82 10.29
N ALA A 128 -20.70 6.86 11.21
CA ALA A 128 -21.65 6.64 12.30
C ALA A 128 -21.66 7.79 13.31
N GLU A 129 -20.51 8.38 13.61
CA GLU A 129 -20.41 9.58 14.44
C GLU A 129 -20.94 10.82 13.72
N LEU A 130 -20.63 10.96 12.43
CA LEU A 130 -21.08 12.07 11.61
C LEU A 130 -22.60 12.02 11.35
N SER A 131 -23.22 10.85 11.34
CA SER A 131 -24.67 10.70 11.13
C SER A 131 -25.53 11.38 12.19
N LYS A 132 -24.95 11.73 13.36
CA LYS A 132 -25.62 12.52 14.39
C LYS A 132 -25.83 13.98 13.98
N TYR A 133 -25.02 14.48 13.04
CA TYR A 133 -25.00 15.87 12.59
C TYR A 133 -25.53 16.03 11.17
N PHE A 134 -25.42 14.96 10.36
CA PHE A 134 -25.82 14.94 8.96
C PHE A 134 -26.99 13.96 8.76
N GLY A 135 -27.94 14.33 7.92
CA GLY A 135 -29.05 13.44 7.57
C GLY A 135 -28.56 12.18 6.83
N LYS A 136 -29.35 11.11 6.87
CA LYS A 136 -29.02 9.81 6.27
C LYS A 136 -28.78 9.84 4.76
N GLU A 137 -29.24 10.87 4.08
CA GLU A 137 -29.11 11.07 2.63
C GLU A 137 -27.82 11.78 2.22
N VAL A 138 -26.99 12.24 3.18
CA VAL A 138 -25.79 13.02 2.87
C VAL A 138 -24.61 12.08 2.60
N THR A 139 -24.03 12.22 1.41
CA THR A 139 -22.86 11.41 1.02
C THR A 139 -21.60 11.81 1.80
N PRO A 140 -20.63 10.88 2.02
CA PRO A 140 -19.37 11.19 2.71
C PRO A 140 -18.58 12.36 2.08
N ALA A 141 -18.68 12.54 0.77
CA ALA A 141 -18.05 13.66 0.07
C ALA A 141 -18.67 15.01 0.48
N LYS A 142 -20.02 15.09 0.53
CA LYS A 142 -20.73 16.28 1.00
C LYS A 142 -20.50 16.56 2.48
N MET A 143 -20.42 15.51 3.32
CA MET A 143 -20.07 15.67 4.73
C MET A 143 -18.70 16.32 4.89
N LYS A 144 -17.69 15.84 4.16
CA LYS A 144 -16.33 16.40 4.16
C LYS A 144 -16.33 17.87 3.72
N GLU A 145 -17.02 18.20 2.64
CA GLU A 145 -17.11 19.56 2.13
C GLU A 145 -17.73 20.53 3.16
N GLN A 146 -18.82 20.14 3.79
CA GLN A 146 -19.48 20.95 4.83
C GLN A 146 -18.63 21.09 6.09
N ILE A 147 -17.92 20.02 6.51
CA ILE A 147 -17.01 20.08 7.65
C ILE A 147 -15.86 21.05 7.34
N MET A 148 -15.27 21.01 6.15
CA MET A 148 -14.21 21.93 5.77
C MET A 148 -14.69 23.38 5.75
N ALA A 149 -15.87 23.67 5.23
CA ALA A 149 -16.46 25.00 5.25
C ALA A 149 -16.67 25.53 6.68
N LEU A 150 -17.17 24.69 7.58
CA LEU A 150 -17.36 25.05 8.99
C LEU A 150 -16.01 25.31 9.71
N LEU A 151 -14.98 24.52 9.38
CA LEU A 151 -13.63 24.74 9.93
C LEU A 151 -13.00 26.02 9.41
N ASP A 152 -13.25 26.39 8.16
CA ASP A 152 -12.78 27.66 7.60
C ASP A 152 -13.46 28.86 8.28
N GLU A 153 -14.79 28.83 8.49
CA GLU A 153 -15.51 29.83 9.26
C GLU A 153 -15.02 29.90 10.71
N TRP A 154 -14.76 28.75 11.35
CA TRP A 154 -14.27 28.71 12.71
C TRP A 154 -12.86 29.31 12.81
N LYS A 155 -12.01 29.07 11.83
CA LYS A 155 -10.66 29.63 11.73
C LYS A 155 -10.68 31.16 11.64
N GLU A 156 -11.61 31.74 10.87
CA GLU A 156 -11.77 33.20 10.75
C GLU A 156 -12.23 33.85 12.04
N LYS A 157 -12.97 33.10 12.88
CA LYS A 157 -13.49 33.59 14.17
C LYS A 157 -12.50 33.43 15.34
N GLN A 158 -11.36 32.77 15.12
CA GLN A 158 -10.35 32.55 16.17
C GLN A 158 -9.45 33.77 16.39
N PRO A 159 -9.05 34.06 17.65
CA PRO A 159 -8.06 35.05 17.93
C PRO A 159 -6.71 34.67 17.26
N PRO A 160 -5.91 35.67 16.80
CA PRO A 160 -4.73 35.44 15.98
C PRO A 160 -3.61 34.59 16.63
N GLU A 161 -3.67 34.33 17.91
CA GLU A 161 -2.70 33.49 18.64
C GLU A 161 -2.87 31.99 18.36
N LEU A 162 -4.07 31.51 18.00
CA LEU A 162 -4.36 30.11 17.69
C LEU A 162 -4.30 29.82 16.19
N ALA A 163 -4.24 30.86 15.35
CA ALA A 163 -4.25 30.72 13.90
C ALA A 163 -2.86 30.48 13.26
N LYS A 164 -1.78 30.48 14.06
CA LYS A 164 -0.43 30.25 13.54
C LYS A 164 -0.13 28.76 13.58
N PRO A 165 0.10 28.09 12.42
CA PRO A 165 0.73 26.78 12.43
C PRO A 165 2.11 26.91 13.09
N ASP A 166 2.43 26.01 14.03
CA ASP A 166 3.75 25.92 14.65
C ASP A 166 4.83 25.96 13.56
N LYS A 167 5.61 27.03 13.53
CA LYS A 167 6.85 27.04 12.76
C LYS A 167 7.76 26.02 13.41
N LYS A 168 8.00 24.88 12.73
CA LYS A 168 9.11 23.99 13.05
C LYS A 168 10.34 24.88 13.25
N LYS A 169 10.91 24.83 14.44
CA LYS A 169 12.23 25.37 14.71
C LYS A 169 13.22 24.54 13.92
N ASP A 170 13.73 25.11 12.85
CA ASP A 170 14.98 24.67 12.26
C ASP A 170 16.10 24.91 13.29
N LEU A 171 16.68 23.81 13.76
CA LEU A 171 17.97 23.74 14.41
C LEU A 171 18.69 22.51 13.86
#